data_fb8d9c61bca2fd03c28dba65cb269ebf
#
_entry.id   fb8d9c61bca2fd03c28dba65cb269ebf
#
_cell.length_a   1.000
_cell.length_b   1.000
_cell.length_c   1.000
_cell.angle_alpha   90.00
_cell.angle_beta   90.00
_cell.angle_gamma   90.00
#
_symmetry.space_group_name_H-M   'P 1'
#
loop_
_entity.id
_entity.type
_entity.pdbx_description
1 polymer ?
#
loop_
_entity_poly.entity_id
_entity_poly.type
_entity_poly.pdbx_seq_one_letter_code
_entity_poly.pdbx_strand_id
1 'polypeptide(L)'
;MRNHLIISSLALAAATGAATAQEACSTYEIQRGDSLRELAIAVYATEDYGFLYDANRDVIGSNPNIIRIGDVLTFPCLEDVGRALPEPDTEAERMAVEMASELVKAAEERASKAIAEAEARVAAAEAAAKKSSEDAVIAAKAAAKAEIEAARVEGAALIRNATNSERPEIRDRQLLLITGGNYAPFTDEALPHRGLYTQLVETAMLRAAPEQGYKIQFVNDWSSHLDLLMPTLAFDGTFPWSRPNCEAAESLSENDRNRCETYNFSNPFYEVVDTFFALSGSGYEQTLSYADFAGTTICRPEGWSLSHMDAVSLYEPVITLMRPVSPDDCFHAVMQGEADIIAIEAHLADEAISRLGYEHQIIENPNLAAIKSLNVMTHKDNPDGEAVLETLNQGLAIMQQSGEWRDIVSTALRYQMENG
;
A
#
# COMPACT_ATOMS: atom_id res chain seq x y z
N MET A 1 -37.78 0.88 -14.99
CA MET A 1 -38.63 1.86 -14.25
C MET A 1 -37.83 3.17 -14.24
N ARG A 2 -38.47 4.22 -14.70
CA ARG A 2 -37.89 5.55 -14.86
C ARG A 2 -37.62 6.18 -13.50
N ASN A 3 -36.42 6.68 -13.22
CA ASN A 3 -36.22 7.59 -12.10
C ASN A 3 -35.92 8.99 -12.62
N HIS A 4 -36.78 9.89 -12.19
CA HIS A 4 -36.81 11.29 -12.52
C HIS A 4 -35.73 12.05 -11.71
N LEU A 5 -34.96 12.88 -12.40
CA LEU A 5 -34.24 14.00 -11.79
C LEU A 5 -35.26 15.00 -11.23
N ILE A 6 -35.11 15.35 -9.98
CA ILE A 6 -35.80 16.51 -9.38
C ILE A 6 -34.74 17.55 -9.06
N ILE A 7 -34.73 18.60 -9.87
CA ILE A 7 -34.02 19.86 -9.60
C ILE A 7 -34.95 20.65 -8.65
N SER A 8 -34.52 20.88 -7.42
CA SER A 8 -35.19 21.78 -6.48
C SER A 8 -34.33 23.03 -6.27
N SER A 9 -34.80 24.11 -6.81
CA SER A 9 -34.37 25.46 -6.49
C SER A 9 -34.80 25.81 -5.07
N LEU A 10 -33.91 26.30 -4.23
CA LEU A 10 -34.28 26.95 -2.97
C LEU A 10 -33.58 28.27 -2.77
N ALA A 11 -34.44 29.17 -2.30
CA ALA A 11 -34.19 30.58 -2.17
C ALA A 11 -33.37 30.95 -0.93
N LEU A 12 -32.77 32.10 -1.06
CA LEU A 12 -31.97 32.93 -0.18
C LEU A 12 -32.63 33.23 1.17
N ALA A 13 -31.93 33.03 2.27
CA ALA A 13 -32.18 33.76 3.51
C ALA A 13 -30.83 34.16 4.11
N ALA A 14 -30.60 35.47 4.17
CA ALA A 14 -29.43 36.10 4.77
C ALA A 14 -29.52 36.05 6.29
N ALA A 15 -28.42 35.60 6.94
CA ALA A 15 -28.14 35.90 8.35
C ALA A 15 -26.64 36.19 8.48
N THR A 16 -26.35 37.42 8.94
CA THR A 16 -25.05 37.98 9.15
C THR A 16 -24.35 37.37 10.35
N GLY A 17 -23.19 36.78 10.11
CA GLY A 17 -22.21 36.41 11.13
C GLY A 17 -20.87 36.24 10.42
N ALA A 18 -19.96 37.19 10.63
CA ALA A 18 -18.64 37.20 10.04
C ALA A 18 -17.78 36.09 10.67
N ALA A 19 -17.79 34.93 10.05
CA ALA A 19 -16.70 33.98 10.04
C ALA A 19 -16.21 33.96 8.58
N THR A 20 -14.94 34.14 8.34
CA THR A 20 -14.34 33.99 7.02
C THR A 20 -14.58 32.57 6.54
N ALA A 21 -15.71 32.35 5.86
CA ALA A 21 -15.99 31.11 5.21
C ALA A 21 -14.98 30.97 4.07
N GLN A 22 -14.08 30.04 4.19
CA GLN A 22 -13.29 29.53 3.10
C GLN A 22 -14.29 29.02 2.04
N GLU A 23 -14.28 29.59 0.84
CA GLU A 23 -15.20 29.19 -0.21
C GLU A 23 -14.92 27.71 -0.55
N ALA A 24 -15.94 26.85 -0.37
CA ALA A 24 -15.88 25.44 -0.70
C ALA A 24 -15.93 25.28 -2.22
N CYS A 25 -14.89 24.69 -2.81
CA CYS A 25 -14.92 24.33 -4.23
C CYS A 25 -15.76 23.09 -4.53
N SER A 26 -15.84 22.16 -3.58
CA SER A 26 -16.69 20.97 -3.67
C SER A 26 -16.96 20.38 -2.29
N THR A 27 -17.92 19.50 -2.22
CA THR A 27 -18.19 18.68 -1.02
C THR A 27 -18.13 17.22 -1.38
N TYR A 28 -17.71 16.39 -0.44
CA TYR A 28 -17.60 14.95 -0.60
C TYR A 28 -18.18 14.22 0.59
N GLU A 29 -19.03 13.23 0.34
CA GLU A 29 -19.58 12.36 1.35
C GLU A 29 -18.65 11.15 1.55
N ILE A 30 -18.16 10.96 2.77
CA ILE A 30 -17.19 9.92 3.14
C ILE A 30 -17.78 8.55 2.85
N GLN A 31 -17.04 7.73 2.11
CA GLN A 31 -17.35 6.36 1.79
C GLN A 31 -16.54 5.40 2.67
N ARG A 32 -16.90 4.12 2.62
CA ARG A 32 -16.17 3.07 3.34
C ARG A 32 -14.77 2.92 2.73
N GLY A 33 -13.77 3.05 3.55
CA GLY A 33 -12.35 2.92 3.16
C GLY A 33 -11.64 4.25 2.96
N ASP A 34 -12.34 5.40 3.02
CA ASP A 34 -11.74 6.72 2.86
C ASP A 34 -10.88 7.09 4.08
N SER A 35 -9.80 7.79 3.82
CA SER A 35 -9.01 8.54 4.79
C SER A 35 -8.77 9.96 4.30
N LEU A 36 -8.56 10.91 5.22
CA LEU A 36 -8.24 12.30 4.83
C LEU A 36 -7.01 12.39 3.94
N ARG A 37 -6.04 11.53 4.17
CA ARG A 37 -4.81 11.47 3.38
C ARG A 37 -5.07 11.01 1.95
N GLU A 38 -5.83 9.92 1.77
CA GLU A 38 -6.21 9.42 0.43
C GLU A 38 -7.02 10.46 -0.33
N LEU A 39 -7.94 11.12 0.35
CA LEU A 39 -8.73 12.20 -0.25
C LEU A 39 -7.85 13.40 -0.63
N ALA A 40 -6.85 13.75 0.18
CA ALA A 40 -5.89 14.80 -0.13
C ALA A 40 -4.99 14.42 -1.32
N ILE A 41 -4.54 13.16 -1.40
CA ILE A 41 -3.78 12.66 -2.54
C ILE A 41 -4.63 12.67 -3.80
N ALA A 42 -5.86 12.17 -3.73
CA ALA A 42 -6.74 12.04 -4.90
C ALA A 42 -7.14 13.39 -5.50
N VAL A 43 -7.36 14.41 -4.67
CA VAL A 43 -7.88 15.71 -5.13
C VAL A 43 -6.77 16.75 -5.31
N TYR A 44 -5.74 16.71 -4.47
CA TYR A 44 -4.72 17.76 -4.41
C TYR A 44 -3.31 17.27 -4.73
N ALA A 45 -3.13 15.99 -5.01
CA ALA A 45 -1.84 15.35 -5.27
C ALA A 45 -0.81 15.60 -4.14
N THR A 46 -1.27 15.69 -2.88
CA THR A 46 -0.42 15.91 -1.70
C THR A 46 -0.79 14.98 -0.57
N GLU A 47 0.21 14.50 0.16
CA GLU A 47 0.02 13.69 1.36
C GLU A 47 -0.29 14.54 2.61
N ASP A 48 -0.04 15.84 2.55
CA ASP A 48 -0.40 16.76 3.62
C ASP A 48 -1.91 17.02 3.61
N TYR A 49 -2.61 16.31 4.48
CA TYR A 49 -4.05 16.47 4.69
C TYR A 49 -4.40 17.51 5.78
N GLY A 50 -3.40 18.17 6.35
CA GLY A 50 -3.60 19.13 7.44
C GLY A 50 -4.61 20.22 7.09
N PHE A 51 -4.50 20.79 5.89
CA PHE A 51 -5.44 21.80 5.39
C PHE A 51 -6.86 21.25 5.19
N LEU A 52 -7.01 20.01 4.74
CA LEU A 52 -8.31 19.36 4.58
C LEU A 52 -8.94 19.08 5.95
N TYR A 53 -8.15 18.68 6.92
CA TYR A 53 -8.59 18.53 8.30
C TYR A 53 -9.00 19.87 8.91
N ASP A 54 -8.20 20.93 8.72
CA ASP A 54 -8.48 22.27 9.27
C ASP A 54 -9.77 22.86 8.70
N ALA A 55 -10.04 22.62 7.42
CA ALA A 55 -11.28 23.04 6.76
C ALA A 55 -12.53 22.27 7.26
N ASN A 56 -12.35 21.11 7.92
CA ASN A 56 -13.43 20.21 8.32
C ASN A 56 -13.42 19.86 9.82
N ARG A 57 -12.73 20.62 10.65
CA ARG A 57 -12.63 20.34 12.10
C ARG A 57 -13.98 20.21 12.80
N ASP A 58 -14.95 20.97 12.36
CA ASP A 58 -16.29 20.95 12.96
C ASP A 58 -17.05 19.64 12.68
N VAL A 59 -16.74 18.98 11.56
CA VAL A 59 -17.32 17.71 11.16
C VAL A 59 -16.52 16.54 11.75
N ILE A 60 -15.18 16.60 11.64
CA ILE A 60 -14.28 15.51 12.02
C ILE A 60 -14.07 15.48 13.56
N GLY A 61 -14.01 16.63 14.20
CA GLY A 61 -13.70 16.76 15.62
C GLY A 61 -12.19 16.89 15.88
N SER A 62 -11.73 16.46 17.07
CA SER A 62 -10.37 16.72 17.54
C SER A 62 -9.32 15.71 17.04
N ASN A 63 -9.73 14.60 16.43
CA ASN A 63 -8.81 13.57 15.94
C ASN A 63 -8.93 13.42 14.42
N PRO A 64 -7.92 13.82 13.63
CA PRO A 64 -7.93 13.72 12.17
C PRO A 64 -7.96 12.30 11.62
N ASN A 65 -7.61 11.31 12.44
CA ASN A 65 -7.60 9.89 12.03
C ASN A 65 -8.98 9.21 12.17
N ILE A 66 -10.00 9.94 12.62
CA ILE A 66 -11.35 9.40 12.81
C ILE A 66 -12.32 10.19 11.94
N ILE A 67 -12.59 9.68 10.73
CA ILE A 67 -13.68 10.16 9.88
C ILE A 67 -14.80 9.12 9.84
N ARG A 68 -16.04 9.54 9.65
CA ARG A 68 -17.20 8.65 9.69
C ARG A 68 -17.87 8.58 8.34
N ILE A 69 -18.23 7.39 7.92
CA ILE A 69 -19.01 7.16 6.69
C ILE A 69 -20.29 7.97 6.76
N GLY A 70 -20.60 8.72 5.69
CA GLY A 70 -21.76 9.57 5.56
C GLY A 70 -21.55 11.01 6.05
N ASP A 71 -20.44 11.34 6.71
CA ASP A 71 -20.08 12.73 6.97
C ASP A 71 -19.73 13.43 5.65
N VAL A 72 -20.10 14.70 5.53
CA VAL A 72 -19.82 15.49 4.32
C VAL A 72 -18.67 16.44 4.59
N LEU A 73 -17.57 16.24 3.87
CA LEU A 73 -16.39 17.10 3.93
C LEU A 73 -16.48 18.22 2.90
N THR A 74 -15.97 19.38 3.29
CA THR A 74 -15.74 20.53 2.43
C THR A 74 -14.32 20.48 1.88
N PHE A 75 -14.17 20.53 0.56
CA PHE A 75 -12.88 20.55 -0.11
C PHE A 75 -12.49 21.98 -0.46
N PRO A 76 -11.38 22.51 0.10
CA PRO A 76 -10.86 23.84 -0.27
C PRO A 76 -10.50 23.92 -1.75
N CYS A 77 -10.50 25.11 -2.32
CA CYS A 77 -10.11 25.30 -3.72
C CYS A 77 -8.62 25.03 -3.91
N LEU A 78 -8.24 24.47 -5.06
CA LEU A 78 -6.82 24.21 -5.42
C LEU A 78 -5.94 25.45 -5.33
N GLU A 79 -6.51 26.64 -5.61
CA GLU A 79 -5.83 27.93 -5.49
C GLU A 79 -5.45 28.27 -4.04
N ASP A 80 -6.25 27.85 -3.07
CA ASP A 80 -5.99 28.07 -1.66
C ASP A 80 -4.97 27.08 -1.08
N VAL A 81 -4.93 25.86 -1.61
CA VAL A 81 -3.97 24.81 -1.23
C VAL A 81 -2.60 25.07 -1.85
N GLY A 82 -2.53 25.60 -3.08
CA GLY A 82 -1.28 25.92 -3.78
C GLY A 82 -0.45 27.01 -3.06
N ARG A 83 -1.04 27.77 -2.14
CA ARG A 83 -0.31 28.72 -1.31
C ARG A 83 0.45 28.10 -0.14
N ALA A 84 0.13 26.86 0.23
CA ALA A 84 0.78 26.13 1.31
C ALA A 84 1.94 25.23 0.85
N LEU A 85 2.10 25.01 -0.46
CA LEU A 85 3.22 24.26 -1.01
C LEU A 85 4.40 25.23 -1.31
N PRO A 86 5.65 24.85 -0.99
CA PRO A 86 6.80 25.66 -1.39
C PRO A 86 6.82 25.79 -2.91
N GLU A 87 6.89 27.03 -3.39
CA GLU A 87 7.04 27.28 -4.82
C GLU A 87 8.39 26.69 -5.30
N PRO A 88 8.44 26.07 -6.47
CA PRO A 88 9.69 25.63 -7.08
C PRO A 88 10.65 26.82 -7.23
N ASP A 89 11.84 26.68 -6.67
CA ASP A 89 12.81 27.78 -6.51
C ASP A 89 13.51 28.16 -7.81
N THR A 90 13.44 27.32 -8.85
CA THR A 90 14.08 27.56 -10.14
C THR A 90 13.11 27.48 -11.32
N GLU A 91 13.42 28.19 -12.42
CA GLU A 91 12.63 28.17 -13.65
C GLU A 91 12.66 26.75 -14.31
N ALA A 92 13.76 26.02 -14.13
CA ALA A 92 13.90 24.65 -14.60
C ALA A 92 12.98 23.69 -13.84
N GLU A 93 12.84 23.84 -12.53
CA GLU A 93 11.91 23.05 -11.70
C GLU A 93 10.45 23.31 -12.06
N ARG A 94 10.09 24.55 -12.37
CA ARG A 94 8.72 24.89 -12.82
C ARG A 94 8.40 24.25 -14.17
N MET A 95 9.33 24.30 -15.11
CA MET A 95 9.17 23.66 -16.42
C MET A 95 9.11 22.13 -16.29
N ALA A 96 9.89 21.53 -15.41
CA ALA A 96 9.87 20.09 -15.14
C ALA A 96 8.54 19.65 -14.52
N VAL A 97 8.01 20.40 -13.57
CA VAL A 97 6.69 20.13 -12.93
C VAL A 97 5.56 20.28 -13.97
N GLU A 98 5.61 21.32 -14.82
CA GLU A 98 4.59 21.52 -15.84
C GLU A 98 4.63 20.40 -16.90
N MET A 99 5.83 20.00 -17.37
CA MET A 99 5.99 18.93 -18.36
C MET A 99 5.61 17.56 -17.76
N ALA A 100 5.96 17.30 -16.49
CA ALA A 100 5.54 16.10 -15.78
C ALA A 100 4.01 16.05 -15.61
N SER A 101 3.39 17.16 -15.27
CA SER A 101 1.93 17.28 -15.15
C SER A 101 1.21 16.99 -16.45
N GLU A 102 1.69 17.53 -17.57
CA GLU A 102 1.12 17.27 -18.91
C GLU A 102 1.28 15.79 -19.34
N LEU A 103 2.43 15.17 -19.03
CA LEU A 103 2.67 13.75 -19.33
C LEU A 103 1.81 12.81 -18.47
N VAL A 104 1.68 13.11 -17.18
CA VAL A 104 0.78 12.38 -16.27
C VAL A 104 -0.66 12.47 -16.77
N LYS A 105 -1.13 13.68 -17.07
CA LYS A 105 -2.48 13.88 -17.62
C LYS A 105 -2.72 13.11 -18.92
N ALA A 106 -1.74 13.13 -19.85
CA ALA A 106 -1.85 12.38 -21.09
C ALA A 106 -1.84 10.85 -20.86
N ALA A 107 -1.10 10.36 -19.87
CA ALA A 107 -1.09 8.95 -19.48
C ALA A 107 -2.40 8.54 -18.82
N GLU A 108 -2.92 9.36 -17.91
CA GLU A 108 -4.22 9.14 -17.25
C GLU A 108 -5.39 9.14 -18.25
N GLU A 109 -5.40 10.08 -19.21
CA GLU A 109 -6.43 10.11 -20.27
C GLU A 109 -6.40 8.84 -21.12
N ARG A 110 -5.20 8.32 -21.47
CA ARG A 110 -5.06 7.07 -22.22
C ARG A 110 -5.47 5.86 -21.40
N ALA A 111 -5.05 5.78 -20.14
CA ALA A 111 -5.43 4.71 -19.23
C ALA A 111 -6.96 4.72 -19.01
N SER A 112 -7.53 5.88 -18.74
CA SER A 112 -8.97 6.06 -18.53
C SER A 112 -9.78 5.63 -19.76
N LYS A 113 -9.30 5.99 -20.95
CA LYS A 113 -9.94 5.57 -22.22
C LYS A 113 -9.86 4.06 -22.42
N ALA A 114 -8.68 3.44 -22.15
CA ALA A 114 -8.51 2.00 -22.27
C ALA A 114 -9.38 1.22 -21.27
N ILE A 115 -9.50 1.74 -20.04
CA ILE A 115 -10.39 1.17 -19.01
C ILE A 115 -11.84 1.24 -19.48
N ALA A 116 -12.31 2.41 -19.94
CA ALA A 116 -13.70 2.58 -20.41
C ALA A 116 -14.03 1.68 -21.62
N GLU A 117 -13.08 1.50 -22.54
CA GLU A 117 -13.24 0.59 -23.69
C GLU A 117 -13.27 -0.88 -23.22
N ALA A 118 -12.45 -1.28 -22.23
CA ALA A 118 -12.45 -2.61 -21.67
C ALA A 118 -13.75 -2.91 -20.88
N GLU A 119 -14.22 -1.97 -20.08
CA GLU A 119 -15.49 -2.08 -19.37
C GLU A 119 -16.68 -2.19 -20.32
N ALA A 120 -16.69 -1.41 -21.41
CA ALA A 120 -17.72 -1.51 -22.44
C ALA A 120 -17.73 -2.89 -23.13
N ARG A 121 -16.56 -3.50 -23.33
CA ARG A 121 -16.47 -4.87 -23.88
C ARG A 121 -16.95 -5.91 -22.89
N VAL A 122 -16.63 -5.77 -21.59
CA VAL A 122 -17.17 -6.64 -20.55
C VAL A 122 -18.68 -6.54 -20.49
N ALA A 123 -19.24 -5.33 -20.49
CA ALA A 123 -20.68 -5.11 -20.49
C ALA A 123 -21.37 -5.71 -21.73
N ALA A 124 -20.75 -5.57 -22.90
CA ALA A 124 -21.24 -6.17 -24.13
C ALA A 124 -21.17 -7.70 -24.12
N ALA A 125 -20.10 -8.27 -23.55
CA ALA A 125 -19.94 -9.71 -23.38
C ALA A 125 -20.95 -10.27 -22.35
N GLU A 126 -21.19 -9.55 -21.25
CA GLU A 126 -22.21 -9.90 -20.26
C GLU A 126 -23.62 -9.86 -20.85
N ALA A 127 -23.91 -8.88 -21.72
CA ALA A 127 -25.18 -8.79 -22.45
C ALA A 127 -25.36 -9.94 -23.46
N ALA A 128 -24.27 -10.36 -24.12
CA ALA A 128 -24.27 -11.49 -25.04
C ALA A 128 -24.31 -12.84 -24.30
N ALA A 129 -23.69 -12.95 -23.13
CA ALA A 129 -23.60 -14.16 -22.34
C ALA A 129 -24.92 -14.51 -21.63
N LYS A 130 -25.86 -13.57 -21.49
CA LYS A 130 -27.26 -13.96 -21.19
C LYS A 130 -27.86 -14.91 -22.21
N LYS A 131 -27.17 -15.13 -23.34
CA LYS A 131 -27.53 -16.09 -24.41
C LYS A 131 -26.56 -17.27 -24.57
N SER A 132 -25.38 -17.27 -23.96
CA SER A 132 -24.41 -18.38 -24.06
C SER A 132 -23.43 -18.36 -22.89
N SER A 133 -23.20 -19.52 -22.32
CA SER A 133 -22.34 -20.00 -21.24
C SER A 133 -21.38 -19.03 -20.46
N GLU A 134 -21.28 -19.28 -19.15
CA GLU A 134 -20.37 -18.68 -18.15
C GLU A 134 -18.91 -18.49 -18.63
N ASP A 135 -18.43 -19.42 -19.46
CA ASP A 135 -17.05 -19.39 -19.99
C ASP A 135 -16.73 -18.14 -20.84
N ALA A 136 -17.72 -17.59 -21.57
CA ALA A 136 -17.50 -16.40 -22.38
C ALA A 136 -17.33 -15.13 -21.54
N VAL A 137 -18.00 -15.04 -20.39
CA VAL A 137 -17.87 -13.93 -19.43
C VAL A 137 -16.50 -13.97 -18.75
N ILE A 138 -16.05 -15.17 -18.35
CA ILE A 138 -14.74 -15.37 -17.74
C ILE A 138 -13.63 -14.95 -18.72
N ALA A 139 -13.73 -15.41 -19.98
CA ALA A 139 -12.76 -15.03 -21.00
C ALA A 139 -12.74 -13.51 -21.30
N ALA A 140 -13.91 -12.88 -21.33
CA ALA A 140 -13.98 -11.44 -21.57
C ALA A 140 -13.40 -10.61 -20.39
N LYS A 141 -13.68 -11.05 -19.15
CA LYS A 141 -13.09 -10.43 -17.94
C LYS A 141 -11.57 -10.59 -17.88
N ALA A 142 -11.06 -11.77 -18.26
CA ALA A 142 -9.62 -12.02 -18.35
C ALA A 142 -8.95 -11.16 -19.42
N ALA A 143 -9.58 -11.01 -20.60
CA ALA A 143 -9.08 -10.14 -21.66
C ALA A 143 -9.09 -8.67 -21.26
N ALA A 144 -10.16 -8.20 -20.61
CA ALA A 144 -10.25 -6.83 -20.11
C ALA A 144 -9.18 -6.54 -19.03
N LYS A 145 -8.97 -7.48 -18.11
CA LYS A 145 -7.91 -7.37 -17.10
C LYS A 145 -6.52 -7.26 -17.73
N ALA A 146 -6.24 -8.06 -18.75
CA ALA A 146 -4.97 -8.01 -19.48
C ALA A 146 -4.75 -6.67 -20.22
N GLU A 147 -5.81 -6.07 -20.79
CA GLU A 147 -5.73 -4.77 -21.44
C GLU A 147 -5.50 -3.63 -20.46
N ILE A 148 -6.15 -3.66 -19.31
CA ILE A 148 -5.93 -2.70 -18.21
C ILE A 148 -4.47 -2.77 -17.73
N GLU A 149 -3.95 -3.97 -17.54
CA GLU A 149 -2.57 -4.17 -17.12
C GLU A 149 -1.57 -3.68 -18.18
N ALA A 150 -1.82 -3.96 -19.45
CA ALA A 150 -0.99 -3.44 -20.53
C ALA A 150 -0.98 -1.89 -20.59
N ALA A 151 -2.13 -1.25 -20.35
CA ALA A 151 -2.23 0.21 -20.30
C ALA A 151 -1.48 0.80 -19.08
N ARG A 152 -1.50 0.13 -17.93
CA ARG A 152 -0.72 0.51 -16.75
C ARG A 152 0.78 0.44 -17.01
N VAL A 153 1.25 -0.65 -17.60
CA VAL A 153 2.66 -0.85 -17.96
C VAL A 153 3.14 0.21 -18.96
N GLU A 154 2.32 0.52 -19.97
CA GLU A 154 2.65 1.57 -20.94
C GLU A 154 2.71 2.95 -20.28
N GLY A 155 1.74 3.28 -19.42
CA GLY A 155 1.71 4.53 -18.67
C GLY A 155 2.94 4.68 -17.76
N ALA A 156 3.27 3.64 -17.00
CA ALA A 156 4.46 3.61 -16.17
C ALA A 156 5.76 3.79 -16.97
N ALA A 157 5.86 3.16 -18.14
CA ALA A 157 7.02 3.30 -19.02
C ALA A 157 7.18 4.74 -19.58
N LEU A 158 6.08 5.42 -19.90
CA LEU A 158 6.10 6.82 -20.35
C LEU A 158 6.60 7.75 -19.25
N ILE A 159 6.09 7.59 -18.02
CA ILE A 159 6.50 8.37 -16.85
C ILE A 159 7.98 8.09 -16.54
N ARG A 160 8.40 6.82 -16.53
CA ARG A 160 9.80 6.40 -16.32
C ARG A 160 10.76 7.06 -17.32
N ASN A 161 10.44 7.06 -18.59
CA ASN A 161 11.28 7.68 -19.62
C ASN A 161 11.42 9.19 -19.42
N ALA A 162 10.35 9.87 -19.01
CA ALA A 162 10.39 11.29 -18.65
C ALA A 162 11.26 11.54 -17.40
N THR A 163 11.07 10.74 -16.36
CA THR A 163 11.82 10.85 -15.10
C THR A 163 13.31 10.60 -15.29
N ASN A 164 13.70 9.59 -16.06
CA ASN A 164 15.12 9.24 -16.29
C ASN A 164 15.87 10.26 -17.16
N SER A 165 15.20 10.96 -18.06
CA SER A 165 15.86 11.94 -18.93
C SER A 165 16.35 13.19 -18.19
N GLU A 166 15.82 13.47 -16.99
CA GLU A 166 16.13 14.67 -16.19
C GLU A 166 16.69 14.36 -14.79
N ARG A 167 16.94 13.07 -14.50
CA ARG A 167 17.36 12.64 -13.16
C ARG A 167 18.80 13.07 -12.85
N PRO A 168 19.03 13.87 -11.78
CA PRO A 168 20.40 14.20 -11.31
C PRO A 168 21.14 12.94 -10.88
N GLU A 169 22.49 13.00 -10.85
CA GLU A 169 23.28 11.90 -10.30
C GLU A 169 22.89 11.63 -8.83
N ILE A 170 22.96 10.36 -8.42
CA ILE A 170 22.53 9.90 -7.09
C ILE A 170 23.12 10.73 -5.94
N ARG A 171 24.39 11.14 -6.05
CA ARG A 171 25.09 11.95 -5.02
C ARG A 171 24.61 13.39 -4.91
N ASP A 172 23.95 13.90 -5.94
CA ASP A 172 23.53 15.29 -6.06
C ASP A 172 22.03 15.50 -5.78
N ARG A 173 21.34 14.45 -5.36
CA ARG A 173 19.92 14.46 -5.04
C ARG A 173 19.57 13.67 -3.79
N GLN A 174 18.40 13.89 -3.23
CA GLN A 174 17.85 13.04 -2.19
C GLN A 174 17.38 11.69 -2.78
N LEU A 175 17.63 10.63 -2.01
CA LEU A 175 17.05 9.33 -2.29
C LEU A 175 15.58 9.33 -1.78
N LEU A 176 14.68 8.84 -2.60
CA LEU A 176 13.27 8.72 -2.26
C LEU A 176 12.94 7.25 -1.99
N LEU A 177 12.68 6.94 -0.73
CA LEU A 177 12.23 5.61 -0.31
C LEU A 177 10.75 5.66 0.04
N ILE A 178 10.05 4.55 -0.18
CA ILE A 178 8.63 4.44 0.11
C ILE A 178 8.37 3.24 1.03
N THR A 179 7.47 3.43 1.98
CA THR A 179 6.91 2.39 2.85
C THR A 179 5.43 2.66 3.09
N GLY A 180 4.72 1.74 3.73
CA GLY A 180 3.34 1.97 4.17
C GLY A 180 3.25 2.18 5.67
N GLY A 181 2.19 2.83 6.12
CA GLY A 181 1.76 2.88 7.52
C GLY A 181 0.80 1.75 7.86
N ASN A 182 0.09 1.90 8.98
CA ASN A 182 -0.87 0.90 9.49
C ASN A 182 -0.25 -0.50 9.67
N TYR A 183 1.03 -0.55 9.94
CA TYR A 183 1.79 -1.77 10.17
C TYR A 183 2.59 -1.66 11.48
N ALA A 184 1.89 -1.32 12.55
CA ALA A 184 2.46 -1.26 13.89
C ALA A 184 2.91 -2.65 14.35
N PRO A 185 4.04 -2.77 15.07
CA PRO A 185 4.95 -1.70 15.52
C PRO A 185 6.07 -1.39 14.53
N PHE A 186 5.97 -1.85 13.30
CA PHE A 186 7.08 -1.94 12.33
C PHE A 186 7.22 -0.72 11.45
N THR A 187 6.12 -0.26 10.82
CA THR A 187 6.09 0.97 10.02
C THR A 187 4.77 1.71 10.23
N ASP A 188 4.86 2.90 10.82
CA ASP A 188 3.75 3.85 10.94
C ASP A 188 4.30 5.21 11.32
N GLU A 189 3.80 6.29 10.70
CA GLU A 189 4.27 7.66 10.97
C GLU A 189 4.03 8.11 12.42
N ALA A 190 3.01 7.56 13.08
CA ALA A 190 2.65 7.89 14.45
C ALA A 190 3.56 7.21 15.51
N LEU A 191 4.33 6.19 15.10
CA LEU A 191 5.20 5.46 16.02
C LEU A 191 6.51 6.21 16.31
N PRO A 192 7.14 5.95 17.48
CA PRO A 192 8.51 6.38 17.72
C PRO A 192 9.43 5.93 16.58
N HIS A 193 10.25 6.86 16.07
CA HIS A 193 11.11 6.64 14.90
C HIS A 193 10.37 6.13 13.66
N ARG A 194 9.04 6.34 13.59
CA ARG A 194 8.16 5.87 12.52
C ARG A 194 8.15 4.33 12.36
N GLY A 195 8.42 3.62 13.47
CA GLY A 195 8.43 2.18 13.57
C GLY A 195 9.80 1.53 13.37
N LEU A 196 9.92 0.29 13.82
CA LEU A 196 11.18 -0.47 13.86
C LEU A 196 11.87 -0.56 12.50
N TYR A 197 11.14 -0.92 11.45
CA TYR A 197 11.72 -1.13 10.13
C TYR A 197 12.20 0.18 9.51
N THR A 198 11.43 1.25 9.68
CA THR A 198 11.84 2.59 9.25
C THR A 198 13.14 2.98 9.95
N GLN A 199 13.24 2.79 11.26
CA GLN A 199 14.45 3.10 12.02
C GLN A 199 15.66 2.27 11.56
N LEU A 200 15.48 0.98 11.27
CA LEU A 200 16.57 0.13 10.77
C LEU A 200 17.09 0.61 9.41
N VAL A 201 16.18 0.89 8.48
CA VAL A 201 16.53 1.37 7.13
C VAL A 201 17.21 2.73 7.19
N GLU A 202 16.67 3.68 7.95
CA GLU A 202 17.26 5.01 8.14
C GLU A 202 18.65 4.94 8.76
N THR A 203 18.80 4.15 9.82
CA THR A 203 20.09 4.00 10.49
C THR A 203 21.12 3.38 9.56
N ALA A 204 20.75 2.39 8.75
CA ALA A 204 21.64 1.81 7.75
C ALA A 204 22.14 2.86 6.74
N MET A 205 21.21 3.67 6.19
CA MET A 205 21.58 4.77 5.28
C MET A 205 22.54 5.75 5.95
N LEU A 206 22.24 6.18 7.17
CA LEU A 206 23.07 7.13 7.91
C LEU A 206 24.47 6.60 8.24
N ARG A 207 24.63 5.28 8.47
CA ARG A 207 25.93 4.68 8.79
C ARG A 207 26.83 4.53 7.57
N ALA A 208 26.25 4.21 6.41
CA ALA A 208 27.02 4.01 5.18
C ALA A 208 27.28 5.31 4.42
N ALA A 209 26.30 6.21 4.38
CA ALA A 209 26.35 7.42 3.57
C ALA A 209 25.75 8.64 4.31
N PRO A 210 26.41 9.14 5.37
CA PRO A 210 25.88 10.21 6.21
C PRO A 210 25.62 11.54 5.46
N GLU A 211 26.32 11.76 4.35
CA GLU A 211 26.15 12.97 3.52
C GLU A 211 25.05 12.80 2.46
N GLN A 212 24.56 11.58 2.25
CA GLN A 212 23.50 11.32 1.30
C GLN A 212 22.15 11.74 1.86
N GLY A 213 21.53 12.73 1.26
CA GLY A 213 20.14 13.08 1.59
C GLY A 213 19.17 11.96 1.23
N TYR A 214 18.18 11.71 2.09
CA TYR A 214 17.10 10.78 1.80
C TYR A 214 15.78 11.28 2.37
N LYS A 215 14.68 10.77 1.82
CA LYS A 215 13.32 10.97 2.32
C LYS A 215 12.59 9.64 2.26
N ILE A 216 11.87 9.30 3.32
CA ILE A 216 10.97 8.14 3.36
C ILE A 216 9.55 8.67 3.34
N GLN A 217 8.77 8.25 2.36
CA GLN A 217 7.35 8.58 2.21
C GLN A 217 6.51 7.36 2.62
N PHE A 218 5.34 7.64 3.19
CA PHE A 218 4.39 6.61 3.59
C PHE A 218 3.21 6.63 2.63
N VAL A 219 2.94 5.50 1.98
CA VAL A 219 1.77 5.26 1.14
C VAL A 219 1.13 3.97 1.60
N ASN A 220 -0.09 4.05 2.11
CA ASN A 220 -0.73 2.93 2.80
C ASN A 220 -1.29 1.87 1.84
N ASP A 221 -1.47 2.20 0.58
CA ASP A 221 -1.78 1.21 -0.45
C ASP A 221 -0.51 0.45 -0.86
N TRP A 222 -0.28 -0.68 -0.20
CA TRP A 222 0.89 -1.53 -0.42
C TRP A 222 0.98 -2.08 -1.83
N SER A 223 -0.15 -2.34 -2.50
CA SER A 223 -0.16 -2.87 -3.87
C SER A 223 0.36 -1.82 -4.85
N SER A 224 0.01 -0.55 -4.65
CA SER A 224 0.47 0.55 -5.49
C SER A 224 1.98 0.73 -5.49
N HIS A 225 2.68 0.32 -4.42
CA HIS A 225 4.16 0.38 -4.40
C HIS A 225 4.77 -0.39 -5.56
N LEU A 226 4.31 -1.63 -5.79
CA LEU A 226 4.87 -2.52 -6.80
C LEU A 226 4.23 -2.34 -8.17
N ASP A 227 2.93 -2.06 -8.20
CA ASP A 227 2.15 -2.03 -9.44
C ASP A 227 2.22 -0.67 -10.16
N LEU A 228 2.50 0.41 -9.40
CA LEU A 228 2.47 1.76 -9.94
C LEU A 228 3.74 2.56 -9.62
N LEU A 229 4.07 2.74 -8.32
CA LEU A 229 5.04 3.75 -7.90
C LEU A 229 6.49 3.36 -8.25
N MET A 230 6.90 2.14 -7.94
CA MET A 230 8.25 1.67 -8.28
C MET A 230 8.49 1.54 -9.79
N PRO A 231 7.54 1.05 -10.61
CA PRO A 231 7.72 1.01 -12.06
C PRO A 231 7.88 2.37 -12.74
N THR A 232 7.40 3.46 -12.13
CA THR A 232 7.61 4.82 -12.67
C THR A 232 9.01 5.35 -12.40
N LEU A 233 9.80 4.69 -11.53
CA LEU A 233 11.10 5.15 -11.01
C LEU A 233 11.02 6.49 -10.27
N ALA A 234 9.84 6.90 -9.82
CA ALA A 234 9.66 8.06 -8.94
C ALA A 234 10.31 7.85 -7.58
N PHE A 235 10.45 6.59 -7.16
CA PHE A 235 11.10 6.19 -5.92
C PHE A 235 12.32 5.32 -6.20
N ASP A 236 13.33 5.46 -5.34
CA ASP A 236 14.58 4.70 -5.44
C ASP A 236 14.47 3.31 -4.83
N GLY A 237 13.61 3.15 -3.82
CA GLY A 237 13.42 1.87 -3.17
C GLY A 237 12.15 1.82 -2.35
N THR A 238 11.71 0.61 -2.02
CA THR A 238 10.55 0.32 -1.17
C THR A 238 10.87 -0.75 -0.15
N PHE A 239 10.25 -0.68 1.03
CA PHE A 239 10.37 -1.66 2.11
C PHE A 239 9.11 -1.69 3.01
N PRO A 240 8.91 -2.72 3.84
CA PRO A 240 9.58 -4.01 3.87
C PRO A 240 8.97 -4.98 2.86
N TRP A 241 9.79 -5.74 2.19
CA TRP A 241 9.30 -6.74 1.25
C TRP A 241 10.02 -8.07 1.42
N SER A 242 9.28 -9.15 1.42
CA SER A 242 9.89 -10.48 1.41
C SER A 242 10.49 -10.79 0.04
N ARG A 243 11.71 -11.37 0.05
CA ARG A 243 12.31 -11.93 -1.15
C ARG A 243 11.80 -13.34 -1.36
N PRO A 244 11.12 -13.64 -2.49
CA PRO A 244 10.79 -15.00 -2.84
C PRO A 244 12.05 -15.84 -3.11
N ASN A 245 11.92 -17.15 -3.18
CA ASN A 245 13.01 -18.01 -3.64
C ASN A 245 13.17 -17.90 -5.17
N CYS A 246 13.83 -16.82 -5.61
CA CYS A 246 13.99 -16.54 -7.04
C CYS A 246 14.82 -17.60 -7.79
N GLU A 247 15.54 -18.48 -7.09
CA GLU A 247 16.27 -19.60 -7.68
C GLU A 247 15.34 -20.75 -8.08
N ALA A 248 14.14 -20.81 -7.47
CA ALA A 248 13.10 -21.80 -7.77
C ALA A 248 11.86 -21.16 -8.44
N ALA A 249 12.08 -20.27 -9.39
CA ALA A 249 11.04 -19.44 -10.02
C ALA A 249 9.86 -20.24 -10.61
N GLU A 250 10.08 -21.47 -11.05
CA GLU A 250 9.04 -22.33 -11.62
C GLU A 250 7.95 -22.74 -10.60
N SER A 251 8.27 -22.73 -9.30
CA SER A 251 7.34 -23.06 -8.22
C SER A 251 6.65 -21.85 -7.60
N LEU A 252 6.97 -20.64 -8.07
CA LEU A 252 6.42 -19.41 -7.53
C LEU A 252 5.07 -19.04 -8.19
N SER A 253 4.22 -18.36 -7.42
CA SER A 253 3.08 -17.64 -7.97
C SER A 253 3.52 -16.62 -9.03
N GLU A 254 2.58 -16.21 -9.89
CA GLU A 254 2.85 -15.18 -10.90
C GLU A 254 3.38 -13.90 -10.28
N ASN A 255 2.77 -13.44 -9.17
CA ASN A 255 3.19 -12.23 -8.45
C ASN A 255 4.61 -12.33 -7.91
N ASP A 256 4.97 -13.45 -7.27
CA ASP A 256 6.31 -13.64 -6.70
C ASP A 256 7.37 -13.83 -7.80
N ARG A 257 7.00 -14.45 -8.91
CA ARG A 257 7.86 -14.54 -10.10
C ARG A 257 8.11 -13.16 -10.69
N ASN A 258 7.05 -12.36 -10.91
CA ASN A 258 7.17 -10.99 -11.38
C ASN A 258 8.03 -10.14 -10.44
N ARG A 259 7.90 -10.34 -9.12
CA ARG A 259 8.76 -9.66 -8.12
C ARG A 259 10.23 -10.01 -8.33
N CYS A 260 10.56 -11.28 -8.57
CA CYS A 260 11.93 -11.70 -8.88
C CYS A 260 12.45 -11.16 -10.22
N GLU A 261 11.60 -11.05 -11.23
CA GLU A 261 11.96 -10.55 -12.55
C GLU A 261 12.17 -9.04 -12.57
N THR A 262 11.39 -8.30 -11.78
CA THR A 262 11.33 -6.83 -11.83
C THR A 262 12.24 -6.14 -10.83
N TYR A 263 12.51 -6.77 -9.66
CA TYR A 263 13.19 -6.10 -8.56
C TYR A 263 14.52 -6.74 -8.18
N ASN A 264 15.45 -5.89 -7.69
CA ASN A 264 16.62 -6.27 -6.93
C ASN A 264 16.33 -6.12 -5.44
N PHE A 265 17.05 -6.86 -4.59
CA PHE A 265 16.83 -6.94 -3.15
C PHE A 265 18.10 -6.62 -2.38
N SER A 266 17.99 -5.88 -1.28
CA SER A 266 19.05 -5.75 -0.29
C SER A 266 19.34 -7.08 0.40
N ASN A 267 20.39 -7.13 1.22
CA ASN A 267 20.46 -8.11 2.29
C ASN A 267 19.25 -7.94 3.23
N PRO A 268 18.80 -9.01 3.91
CA PRO A 268 17.73 -8.89 4.86
C PRO A 268 18.13 -7.94 6.00
N PHE A 269 17.23 -7.00 6.32
CA PHE A 269 17.40 -6.13 7.48
C PHE A 269 16.65 -6.65 8.70
N TYR A 270 15.65 -7.51 8.49
CA TYR A 270 14.87 -8.17 9.54
C TYR A 270 14.34 -9.52 9.07
N GLU A 271 13.92 -10.38 10.00
CA GLU A 271 13.25 -11.64 9.71
C GLU A 271 11.96 -11.73 10.52
N VAL A 272 10.89 -12.20 9.89
CA VAL A 272 9.58 -12.37 10.49
C VAL A 272 9.14 -13.81 10.38
N VAL A 273 8.20 -14.18 11.25
CA VAL A 273 7.54 -15.48 11.23
C VAL A 273 6.13 -15.27 10.69
N ASP A 274 5.85 -15.78 9.51
CA ASP A 274 4.48 -15.93 9.02
C ASP A 274 3.91 -17.23 9.56
N THR A 275 2.73 -17.16 10.15
CA THR A 275 2.04 -18.29 10.76
C THR A 275 0.54 -18.25 10.44
N PHE A 276 -0.22 -19.16 11.01
CA PHE A 276 -1.65 -19.31 10.77
C PHE A 276 -2.41 -19.16 12.08
N PHE A 277 -3.52 -18.42 12.01
CA PHE A 277 -4.42 -18.19 13.12
C PHE A 277 -5.82 -18.67 12.75
N ALA A 278 -6.54 -19.23 13.72
CA ALA A 278 -7.90 -19.69 13.52
C ALA A 278 -8.73 -19.52 14.82
N LEU A 279 -10.05 -19.70 14.69
CA LEU A 279 -10.91 -19.69 15.87
C LEU A 279 -10.53 -20.82 16.84
N SER A 280 -10.53 -20.51 18.12
CA SER A 280 -10.36 -21.47 19.20
C SER A 280 -11.43 -22.57 19.11
N GLY A 281 -10.98 -23.82 19.05
CA GLY A 281 -11.85 -24.99 18.94
C GLY A 281 -12.29 -25.31 17.51
N SER A 282 -11.78 -24.62 16.48
CA SER A 282 -11.99 -24.98 15.07
C SER A 282 -11.23 -26.26 14.67
N GLY A 283 -10.14 -26.55 15.38
CA GLY A 283 -9.21 -27.62 15.05
C GLY A 283 -8.03 -27.15 14.18
N TYR A 284 -8.19 -26.07 13.41
CA TYR A 284 -7.13 -25.54 12.55
C TYR A 284 -5.98 -24.93 13.35
N GLU A 285 -6.25 -24.41 14.55
CA GLU A 285 -5.26 -23.87 15.48
C GLU A 285 -4.31 -24.95 16.06
N GLN A 286 -4.61 -26.22 15.87
CA GLN A 286 -3.81 -27.34 16.40
C GLN A 286 -3.33 -28.30 15.33
N THR A 287 -3.71 -28.13 14.07
CA THR A 287 -3.31 -29.04 13.00
C THR A 287 -1.79 -29.07 12.82
N LEU A 288 -1.27 -30.25 12.42
CA LEU A 288 0.14 -30.49 12.15
C LEU A 288 0.47 -30.54 10.67
N SER A 289 -0.54 -30.39 9.82
CA SER A 289 -0.38 -30.55 8.37
C SER A 289 -1.08 -29.43 7.60
N TYR A 290 -0.38 -28.85 6.66
CA TYR A 290 -0.97 -27.89 5.70
C TYR A 290 -2.08 -28.51 4.85
N ALA A 291 -2.06 -29.84 4.65
CA ALA A 291 -3.11 -30.53 3.89
C ALA A 291 -4.49 -30.47 4.58
N ASP A 292 -4.53 -30.27 5.89
CA ASP A 292 -5.78 -30.13 6.65
C ASP A 292 -6.50 -28.79 6.36
N PHE A 293 -5.81 -27.84 5.74
CA PHE A 293 -6.39 -26.58 5.29
C PHE A 293 -7.10 -26.68 3.93
N ALA A 294 -7.09 -27.85 3.29
CA ALA A 294 -7.78 -28.04 2.00
C ALA A 294 -9.28 -27.77 2.13
N GLY A 295 -9.83 -26.97 1.22
CA GLY A 295 -11.24 -26.58 1.19
C GLY A 295 -11.61 -25.43 2.12
N THR A 296 -10.65 -24.87 2.87
CA THR A 296 -10.88 -23.71 3.75
C THR A 296 -10.77 -22.39 2.98
N THR A 297 -11.30 -21.32 3.58
CA THR A 297 -11.05 -19.95 3.18
C THR A 297 -9.93 -19.40 4.03
N ILE A 298 -8.78 -19.07 3.41
CA ILE A 298 -7.64 -18.45 4.08
C ILE A 298 -7.62 -16.97 3.74
N CYS A 299 -7.63 -16.12 4.77
CA CYS A 299 -7.49 -14.69 4.64
C CYS A 299 -6.02 -14.27 4.76
N ARG A 300 -5.54 -13.50 3.76
CA ARG A 300 -4.24 -12.85 3.76
C ARG A 300 -4.34 -11.49 3.08
N PRO A 301 -3.84 -10.39 3.66
CA PRO A 301 -4.00 -9.06 3.10
C PRO A 301 -3.49 -8.94 1.65
N GLU A 302 -4.12 -8.06 0.87
CA GLU A 302 -3.71 -7.75 -0.49
C GLU A 302 -2.27 -7.19 -0.52
N GLY A 303 -1.53 -7.42 -1.62
CA GLY A 303 -0.13 -7.01 -1.75
C GLY A 303 0.88 -7.90 -1.01
N TRP A 304 0.44 -8.68 -0.01
CA TRP A 304 1.34 -9.56 0.75
C TRP A 304 1.71 -10.81 -0.03
N SER A 305 3.00 -11.21 0.04
CA SER A 305 3.52 -12.39 -0.67
C SER A 305 2.81 -13.67 -0.23
N LEU A 306 2.50 -14.53 -1.20
CA LEU A 306 1.91 -15.86 -1.00
C LEU A 306 2.96 -16.97 -1.01
N SER A 307 4.24 -16.67 -1.21
CA SER A 307 5.29 -17.67 -1.46
C SER A 307 5.38 -18.78 -0.42
N HIS A 308 5.11 -18.48 0.86
CA HIS A 308 5.12 -19.51 1.90
C HIS A 308 3.90 -20.45 1.83
N MET A 309 2.76 -19.93 1.35
CA MET A 309 1.55 -20.73 1.11
C MET A 309 1.70 -21.56 -0.15
N ASP A 310 2.23 -20.97 -1.23
CA ASP A 310 2.50 -21.64 -2.49
C ASP A 310 3.47 -22.81 -2.30
N ALA A 311 4.52 -22.63 -1.50
CA ALA A 311 5.52 -23.65 -1.20
C ALA A 311 4.94 -24.92 -0.54
N VAL A 312 3.78 -24.81 0.10
CA VAL A 312 3.08 -25.90 0.79
C VAL A 312 1.74 -26.21 0.12
N SER A 313 1.55 -25.78 -1.12
CA SER A 313 0.38 -26.05 -1.97
C SER A 313 -0.94 -25.48 -1.44
N LEU A 314 -0.88 -24.37 -0.68
CA LEU A 314 -2.04 -23.61 -0.22
C LEU A 314 -2.37 -22.49 -1.21
N TYR A 315 -2.93 -22.85 -2.36
CA TYR A 315 -3.38 -21.94 -3.43
C TYR A 315 -4.70 -22.43 -4.02
N GLU A 316 -5.39 -21.59 -4.77
CA GLU A 316 -6.64 -21.96 -5.44
C GLU A 316 -6.40 -23.02 -6.55
N PRO A 317 -7.22 -24.05 -6.66
CA PRO A 317 -8.50 -24.27 -5.99
C PRO A 317 -8.40 -25.14 -4.71
N VAL A 318 -7.21 -25.42 -4.17
CA VAL A 318 -7.05 -26.22 -2.95
C VAL A 318 -7.68 -25.51 -1.75
N ILE A 319 -7.54 -24.20 -1.70
CA ILE A 319 -8.16 -23.28 -0.74
C ILE A 319 -8.95 -22.21 -1.49
N THR A 320 -9.77 -21.45 -0.77
CA THR A 320 -10.28 -20.15 -1.24
C THR A 320 -9.44 -19.05 -0.62
N LEU A 321 -8.96 -18.11 -1.42
CA LEU A 321 -8.11 -17.02 -0.93
C LEU A 321 -8.92 -15.72 -0.81
N MET A 322 -8.99 -15.17 0.42
CA MET A 322 -9.59 -13.87 0.72
C MET A 322 -8.49 -12.81 0.86
N ARG A 323 -8.61 -11.69 0.13
CA ARG A 323 -7.56 -10.66 0.00
C ARG A 323 -8.06 -9.25 0.34
N PRO A 324 -8.38 -8.93 1.61
CA PRO A 324 -8.75 -7.57 2.00
C PRO A 324 -7.51 -6.66 2.00
N VAL A 325 -7.76 -5.35 1.88
CA VAL A 325 -6.70 -4.34 1.95
C VAL A 325 -6.16 -4.21 3.38
N SER A 326 -7.06 -4.19 4.37
CA SER A 326 -6.66 -4.07 5.78
C SER A 326 -6.39 -5.43 6.41
N PRO A 327 -5.28 -5.61 7.14
CA PRO A 327 -5.05 -6.80 7.96
C PRO A 327 -6.18 -7.08 8.97
N ASP A 328 -6.77 -6.05 9.56
CA ASP A 328 -7.86 -6.16 10.54
C ASP A 328 -9.09 -6.85 9.96
N ASP A 329 -9.36 -6.65 8.68
CA ASP A 329 -10.49 -7.29 8.01
C ASP A 329 -10.35 -8.83 7.99
N CYS A 330 -9.13 -9.37 8.01
CA CYS A 330 -8.92 -10.82 8.15
C CYS A 330 -9.38 -11.34 9.52
N PHE A 331 -9.08 -10.59 10.59
CA PHE A 331 -9.53 -10.97 11.94
C PHE A 331 -11.04 -10.87 12.07
N HIS A 332 -11.65 -9.83 11.52
CA HIS A 332 -13.10 -9.69 11.46
C HIS A 332 -13.75 -10.81 10.64
N ALA A 333 -13.19 -11.17 9.49
CA ALA A 333 -13.71 -12.23 8.64
C ALA A 333 -13.72 -13.60 9.35
N VAL A 334 -12.65 -13.92 10.09
CA VAL A 334 -12.61 -15.16 10.88
C VAL A 334 -13.64 -15.13 12.00
N MET A 335 -13.78 -14.00 12.71
CA MET A 335 -14.79 -13.85 13.76
C MET A 335 -16.23 -13.93 13.24
N GLN A 336 -16.47 -13.57 11.98
CA GLN A 336 -17.78 -13.61 11.32
C GLN A 336 -18.05 -14.94 10.60
N GLY A 337 -17.05 -15.83 10.51
CA GLY A 337 -17.13 -17.10 9.78
C GLY A 337 -17.09 -16.93 8.26
N GLU A 338 -16.58 -15.82 7.77
CA GLU A 338 -16.35 -15.55 6.34
C GLU A 338 -15.01 -16.13 5.87
N ALA A 339 -14.06 -16.28 6.80
CA ALA A 339 -12.81 -17.02 6.62
C ALA A 339 -12.61 -18.01 7.75
N ASP A 340 -11.89 -19.09 7.48
CA ASP A 340 -11.56 -20.14 8.46
C ASP A 340 -10.20 -19.87 9.14
N ILE A 341 -9.27 -19.29 8.40
CA ILE A 341 -7.86 -19.17 8.78
C ILE A 341 -7.34 -17.80 8.36
N ILE A 342 -6.46 -17.21 9.18
CA ILE A 342 -5.67 -16.04 8.83
C ILE A 342 -4.23 -16.51 8.63
N ALA A 343 -3.62 -16.17 7.50
CA ALA A 343 -2.20 -16.36 7.24
C ALA A 343 -1.49 -15.01 7.32
N ILE A 344 -0.75 -14.75 8.41
CA ILE A 344 -0.20 -13.43 8.69
C ILE A 344 1.09 -13.52 9.53
N GLU A 345 1.82 -12.45 9.63
CA GLU A 345 3.01 -12.31 10.45
C GLU A 345 2.63 -12.32 11.95
N ALA A 346 3.37 -13.10 12.74
CA ALA A 346 3.02 -13.41 14.13
C ALA A 346 2.91 -12.16 15.02
N HIS A 347 3.90 -11.26 14.99
CA HIS A 347 3.87 -10.06 15.85
C HIS A 347 2.77 -9.07 15.47
N LEU A 348 2.46 -8.96 14.18
CA LEU A 348 1.33 -8.15 13.73
C LEU A 348 0.02 -8.76 14.23
N ALA A 349 -0.10 -10.09 14.18
CA ALA A 349 -1.29 -10.76 14.66
C ALA A 349 -1.47 -10.59 16.18
N ASP A 350 -0.41 -10.71 16.95
CA ASP A 350 -0.45 -10.50 18.41
C ASP A 350 -0.95 -9.09 18.76
N GLU A 351 -0.44 -8.07 18.06
CA GLU A 351 -0.87 -6.68 18.23
C GLU A 351 -2.33 -6.51 17.83
N ALA A 352 -2.71 -6.99 16.65
CA ALA A 352 -4.08 -6.88 16.14
C ALA A 352 -5.08 -7.62 17.05
N ILE A 353 -4.76 -8.84 17.48
CA ILE A 353 -5.59 -9.64 18.38
C ILE A 353 -5.81 -8.88 19.71
N SER A 354 -4.75 -8.31 20.29
CA SER A 354 -4.85 -7.54 21.53
C SER A 354 -5.70 -6.29 21.35
N ARG A 355 -5.42 -5.51 20.35
CA ARG A 355 -6.14 -4.25 20.03
C ARG A 355 -7.62 -4.48 19.71
N LEU A 356 -7.94 -5.58 19.03
CA LEU A 356 -9.31 -5.95 18.66
C LEU A 356 -10.05 -6.70 19.78
N GLY A 357 -9.36 -7.14 20.83
CA GLY A 357 -9.94 -7.85 21.96
C GLY A 357 -10.30 -9.31 21.63
N TYR A 358 -9.51 -9.98 20.79
CA TYR A 358 -9.77 -11.36 20.31
C TYR A 358 -8.83 -12.41 20.94
N GLU A 359 -8.12 -12.11 22.03
CA GLU A 359 -7.04 -12.93 22.66
C GLU A 359 -7.48 -14.36 23.04
N HIS A 360 -8.78 -14.59 23.22
CA HIS A 360 -9.29 -15.90 23.59
C HIS A 360 -10.07 -16.61 22.47
N GLN A 361 -10.34 -15.88 21.39
CA GLN A 361 -11.12 -16.36 20.26
C GLN A 361 -10.24 -16.77 19.08
N ILE A 362 -9.20 -16.01 18.77
CA ILE A 362 -8.28 -16.27 17.67
C ILE A 362 -6.96 -16.75 18.25
N ILE A 363 -6.54 -17.94 17.84
CA ILE A 363 -5.38 -18.66 18.39
C ILE A 363 -4.40 -18.96 17.28
N GLU A 364 -3.12 -18.73 17.54
CA GLU A 364 -2.02 -19.11 16.67
C GLU A 364 -1.89 -20.64 16.57
N ASN A 365 -1.59 -21.14 15.37
CA ASN A 365 -1.15 -22.51 15.19
C ASN A 365 0.37 -22.59 15.44
N PRO A 366 0.82 -23.23 16.52
CA PRO A 366 2.25 -23.29 16.88
C PRO A 366 3.06 -24.28 16.02
N ASN A 367 2.41 -25.04 15.16
CA ASN A 367 3.04 -26.13 14.41
C ASN A 367 3.39 -25.75 12.97
N LEU A 368 2.70 -24.75 12.42
CA LEU A 368 2.78 -24.39 11.00
C LEU A 368 3.24 -22.94 10.88
N ALA A 369 4.50 -22.74 10.50
CA ALA A 369 5.09 -21.43 10.35
C ALA A 369 6.17 -21.39 9.28
N ALA A 370 6.47 -20.19 8.76
CA ALA A 370 7.56 -19.96 7.83
C ALA A 370 8.33 -18.70 8.24
N ILE A 371 9.66 -18.80 8.26
CA ILE A 371 10.53 -17.62 8.46
C ILE A 371 10.69 -16.91 7.11
N LYS A 372 10.50 -15.60 7.11
CA LYS A 372 10.70 -14.74 5.95
C LYS A 372 11.68 -13.64 6.23
N SER A 373 12.58 -13.42 5.30
CA SER A 373 13.50 -12.29 5.31
C SER A 373 12.83 -11.07 4.71
N LEU A 374 12.96 -9.92 5.37
CA LEU A 374 12.48 -8.64 4.89
C LEU A 374 13.64 -7.80 4.33
N ASN A 375 13.40 -7.22 3.17
CA ASN A 375 14.40 -6.55 2.35
C ASN A 375 13.88 -5.18 1.90
N VAL A 376 14.80 -4.30 1.54
CA VAL A 376 14.52 -3.15 0.68
C VAL A 376 14.61 -3.63 -0.76
N MET A 377 13.69 -3.21 -1.61
CA MET A 377 13.69 -3.51 -3.03
C MET A 377 13.93 -2.25 -3.86
N THR A 378 14.62 -2.41 -4.99
CA THR A 378 14.76 -1.38 -6.03
C THR A 378 14.32 -1.95 -7.37
N HIS A 379 13.71 -1.14 -8.22
CA HIS A 379 13.35 -1.58 -9.57
C HIS A 379 14.60 -1.82 -10.40
N LYS A 380 14.67 -2.90 -11.18
CA LYS A 380 15.85 -3.25 -11.99
C LYS A 380 16.22 -2.21 -13.03
N ASP A 381 15.23 -1.48 -13.54
CA ASP A 381 15.46 -0.39 -14.48
C ASP A 381 15.92 0.92 -13.79
N ASN A 382 15.95 0.98 -12.44
CA ASN A 382 16.48 2.14 -11.75
C ASN A 382 18.00 2.17 -11.91
N PRO A 383 18.59 3.18 -12.60
CA PRO A 383 20.03 3.26 -12.84
C PRO A 383 20.85 3.34 -11.55
N ASP A 384 20.25 3.85 -10.48
CA ASP A 384 20.87 4.00 -9.16
C ASP A 384 20.55 2.82 -8.20
N GLY A 385 19.69 1.89 -8.62
CA GLY A 385 19.14 0.85 -7.75
C GLY A 385 20.19 -0.01 -7.06
N GLU A 386 21.24 -0.44 -7.77
CA GLU A 386 22.34 -1.21 -7.19
C GLU A 386 23.12 -0.41 -6.15
N ALA A 387 23.42 0.86 -6.44
CA ALA A 387 24.16 1.73 -5.51
C ALA A 387 23.34 2.00 -4.23
N VAL A 388 22.01 2.14 -4.33
CA VAL A 388 21.14 2.25 -3.16
C VAL A 388 21.19 1.00 -2.30
N LEU A 389 21.08 -0.19 -2.90
CA LEU A 389 21.15 -1.46 -2.17
C LEU A 389 22.54 -1.72 -1.57
N GLU A 390 23.60 -1.38 -2.27
CA GLU A 390 24.97 -1.50 -1.76
C GLU A 390 25.17 -0.60 -0.53
N THR A 391 24.72 0.65 -0.59
CA THR A 391 24.75 1.58 0.54
C THR A 391 23.99 1.00 1.75
N LEU A 392 22.77 0.52 1.55
CA LEU A 392 21.99 -0.12 2.59
C LEU A 392 22.70 -1.33 3.19
N ASN A 393 23.23 -2.22 2.34
CA ASN A 393 23.92 -3.43 2.78
C ASN A 393 25.18 -3.11 3.60
N GLN A 394 25.96 -2.09 3.23
CA GLN A 394 27.09 -1.61 4.01
C GLN A 394 26.66 -1.10 5.38
N GLY A 395 25.59 -0.28 5.42
CA GLY A 395 25.07 0.24 6.68
C GLY A 395 24.56 -0.86 7.61
N LEU A 396 23.84 -1.82 7.07
CA LEU A 396 23.38 -3.00 7.82
C LEU A 396 24.56 -3.79 8.39
N ALA A 397 25.61 -4.00 7.62
CA ALA A 397 26.83 -4.67 8.08
C ALA A 397 27.51 -3.89 9.23
N ILE A 398 27.61 -2.56 9.13
CA ILE A 398 28.14 -1.70 10.20
C ILE A 398 27.31 -1.84 11.47
N MET A 399 25.97 -1.78 11.36
CA MET A 399 25.05 -1.90 12.50
C MET A 399 25.13 -3.28 13.16
N GLN A 400 25.25 -4.35 12.37
CA GLN A 400 25.40 -5.72 12.90
C GLN A 400 26.75 -5.90 13.62
N GLN A 401 27.83 -5.39 13.06
CA GLN A 401 29.17 -5.49 13.65
C GLN A 401 29.30 -4.67 14.94
N SER A 402 28.69 -3.49 14.99
CA SER A 402 28.70 -2.63 16.19
C SER A 402 27.74 -3.10 17.28
N GLY A 403 26.78 -3.95 16.97
CA GLY A 403 25.69 -4.34 17.86
C GLY A 403 24.50 -3.38 17.83
N GLU A 404 24.58 -2.26 17.11
CA GLU A 404 23.54 -1.24 17.05
C GLU A 404 22.21 -1.81 16.51
N TRP A 405 22.26 -2.73 15.54
CA TRP A 405 21.08 -3.42 15.06
C TRP A 405 20.31 -4.10 16.18
N ARG A 406 21.02 -4.84 17.05
CA ARG A 406 20.43 -5.54 18.20
C ARG A 406 19.83 -4.56 19.21
N ASP A 407 20.54 -3.46 19.46
CA ASP A 407 20.09 -2.44 20.42
C ASP A 407 18.80 -1.77 19.95
N ILE A 408 18.69 -1.46 18.66
CA ILE A 408 17.48 -0.90 18.05
C ILE A 408 16.32 -1.90 18.18
N VAL A 409 16.52 -3.15 17.76
CA VAL A 409 15.49 -4.18 17.79
C VAL A 409 15.01 -4.44 19.21
N SER A 410 15.95 -4.67 20.15
CA SER A 410 15.58 -4.96 21.54
C SER A 410 14.88 -3.79 22.23
N THR A 411 15.21 -2.55 21.87
CA THR A 411 14.56 -1.36 22.41
C THR A 411 13.15 -1.21 21.86
N ALA A 412 12.95 -1.41 20.56
CA ALA A 412 11.64 -1.32 19.93
C ALA A 412 10.68 -2.41 20.46
N LEU A 413 11.15 -3.66 20.55
CA LEU A 413 10.35 -4.76 21.09
C LEU A 413 9.99 -4.56 22.56
N ARG A 414 10.92 -4.04 23.38
CA ARG A 414 10.63 -3.71 24.77
C ARG A 414 9.59 -2.60 24.89
N TYR A 415 9.71 -1.56 24.08
CA TYR A 415 8.74 -0.48 24.06
C TYR A 415 7.33 -0.99 23.74
N GLN A 416 7.21 -1.92 22.83
CA GLN A 416 5.94 -2.56 22.49
C GLN A 416 5.38 -3.36 23.67
N MET A 417 6.21 -4.16 24.34
CA MET A 417 5.77 -4.94 25.53
C MET A 417 5.31 -4.08 26.69
N GLU A 418 5.80 -2.83 26.78
CA GLU A 418 5.46 -1.90 27.86
C GLU A 418 4.25 -1.02 27.54
N ASN A 419 3.89 -0.84 26.27
CA ASN A 419 2.89 0.14 25.82
C ASN A 419 1.84 -0.42 24.84
N GLY A 420 1.96 -1.70 24.44
CA GLY A 420 1.04 -2.44 23.56
C GLY A 420 0.09 -3.35 24.39
#